data_127696a8239fe741f524bae8c43b2b3b
#
_entry.id   127696a8239fe741f524bae8c43b2b3b
#
_cell.length_a   1.000
_cell.length_b   1.000
_cell.length_c   1.000
_cell.angle_alpha   90.00
_cell.angle_beta   90.00
_cell.angle_gamma   90.00
#
_symmetry.space_group_name_H-M   'P 1'
#
loop_
_entity.id
_entity.type
_entity.pdbx_description
1 polymer ?
#
loop_
_entity_poly.entity_id
_entity_poly.type
_entity_poly.pdbx_seq_one_letter_code
_entity_poly.pdbx_strand_id
1 'polypeptide(L)'
;MEQPKNDVLRVKRLHVEFQTSHGRVHAVKDVSLEVKRGRIHALVGESGSGKSVTSLTIMNLLAGNGKVISGDVTLNEKSLLKLSGKEKRQLYGDRIGMIFQDPTAALDPLFTVEQLLLEGLRKHHRMSKKQAREAALESLRMMNLRDPEELMKKKPYELSGGMCQRVMIAIAMSMKPDYLIADEPTTALDVTVQKQILEEIYQLSRKENLGVLFITHDLGVVAEIADDVSIMKDGEIVENGTVEEIFYHPQHSYTKKLLDAVL
;
A
#
# COMPACT_ATOMS: atom_id res chain seq x y z
N MET A 1 8.80 -24.35 9.24
CA MET A 1 9.54 -23.89 8.05
C MET A 1 10.27 -22.65 8.45
N GLU A 2 11.61 -22.67 8.46
CA GLU A 2 12.41 -21.47 8.75
C GLU A 2 12.09 -20.39 7.71
N GLN A 3 11.70 -19.21 8.17
CA GLN A 3 11.55 -18.05 7.30
C GLN A 3 12.95 -17.67 6.77
N PRO A 4 13.12 -17.46 5.46
CA PRO A 4 14.42 -17.07 4.93
C PRO A 4 14.83 -15.73 5.56
N LYS A 5 16.07 -15.67 6.09
CA LYS A 5 16.65 -14.52 6.82
C LYS A 5 16.73 -13.20 6.02
N ASN A 6 16.23 -13.14 4.80
CA ASN A 6 16.31 -11.99 3.88
C ASN A 6 15.01 -11.75 3.10
N ASP A 7 13.84 -11.89 3.75
CA ASP A 7 12.56 -11.58 3.09
C ASP A 7 12.42 -10.04 3.05
N VAL A 8 12.78 -9.44 1.91
CA VAL A 8 12.77 -7.97 1.69
C VAL A 8 12.21 -7.69 0.31
N LEU A 9 11.22 -6.79 0.26
CA LEU A 9 10.72 -6.21 -0.97
C LEU A 9 11.62 -5.02 -1.35
N ARG A 10 12.27 -5.08 -2.52
CA ARG A 10 13.20 -4.04 -2.98
C ARG A 10 12.78 -3.46 -4.31
N VAL A 11 12.85 -2.15 -4.41
CA VAL A 11 12.88 -1.39 -5.65
C VAL A 11 14.34 -1.02 -5.91
N LYS A 12 14.87 -1.37 -7.10
CA LYS A 12 16.28 -1.20 -7.47
C LYS A 12 16.39 -0.32 -8.70
N ARG A 13 16.87 0.92 -8.54
CA ARG A 13 17.18 1.86 -9.63
C ARG A 13 16.05 1.96 -10.67
N LEU A 14 14.82 2.09 -10.18
CA LEU A 14 13.62 2.06 -10.99
C LEU A 14 13.48 3.33 -11.82
N HIS A 15 13.30 3.17 -13.14
CA HIS A 15 12.92 4.23 -14.06
C HIS A 15 11.59 3.90 -14.74
N VAL A 16 10.63 4.84 -14.68
CA VAL A 16 9.32 4.69 -15.32
C VAL A 16 9.01 5.91 -16.16
N GLU A 17 8.60 5.67 -17.40
CA GLU A 17 8.15 6.69 -18.34
C GLU A 17 6.71 6.47 -18.77
N PHE A 18 6.01 7.56 -19.04
CA PHE A 18 4.70 7.57 -19.68
C PHE A 18 4.77 8.23 -21.05
N GLN A 19 4.17 7.59 -22.04
CA GLN A 19 3.93 8.21 -23.34
C GLN A 19 2.63 9.00 -23.29
N THR A 20 2.71 10.31 -23.44
CA THR A 20 1.56 11.22 -23.46
C THR A 20 1.42 11.90 -24.83
N SER A 21 0.29 12.59 -25.06
CA SER A 21 0.08 13.42 -26.26
C SER A 21 1.10 14.56 -26.40
N HIS A 22 1.70 14.99 -25.30
CA HIS A 22 2.68 16.07 -25.23
C HIS A 22 4.14 15.57 -25.17
N GLY A 23 4.38 14.26 -25.34
CA GLY A 23 5.71 13.68 -25.29
C GLY A 23 5.90 12.67 -24.16
N ARG A 24 7.15 12.37 -23.85
CA ARG A 24 7.50 11.44 -22.78
C ARG A 24 7.62 12.17 -21.45
N VAL A 25 7.06 11.57 -20.41
CA VAL A 25 7.16 12.05 -19.02
C VAL A 25 7.90 11.01 -18.20
N HIS A 26 9.03 11.37 -17.63
CA HIS A 26 9.80 10.56 -16.69
C HIS A 26 9.18 10.68 -15.30
N ALA A 27 8.30 9.76 -14.94
CA ALA A 27 7.56 9.81 -13.68
C ALA A 27 8.35 9.27 -12.48
N VAL A 28 9.28 8.33 -12.74
CA VAL A 28 10.19 7.77 -11.72
C VAL A 28 11.59 7.69 -12.32
N LYS A 29 12.59 8.18 -11.57
CA LYS A 29 13.97 8.34 -12.03
C LYS A 29 14.94 7.81 -10.98
N ASP A 30 15.56 6.66 -11.25
CA ASP A 30 16.57 5.98 -10.43
C ASP A 30 16.14 5.72 -8.96
N VAL A 31 14.85 5.44 -8.74
CA VAL A 31 14.30 5.20 -7.41
C VAL A 31 14.75 3.87 -6.86
N SER A 32 15.31 3.89 -5.64
CA SER A 32 15.68 2.70 -4.89
C SER A 32 15.18 2.79 -3.46
N LEU A 33 14.46 1.77 -2.99
CA LEU A 33 13.98 1.65 -1.60
C LEU A 33 13.82 0.18 -1.20
N GLU A 34 13.79 -0.08 0.11
CA GLU A 34 13.58 -1.39 0.68
C GLU A 34 12.44 -1.36 1.70
N VAL A 35 11.54 -2.34 1.60
CA VAL A 35 10.50 -2.58 2.61
C VAL A 35 10.84 -3.87 3.32
N LYS A 36 11.14 -3.79 4.61
CA LYS A 36 11.47 -4.92 5.47
C LYS A 36 10.23 -5.42 6.20
N ARG A 37 10.14 -6.71 6.43
CA ARG A 37 9.06 -7.27 7.26
C ARG A 37 9.14 -6.73 8.70
N GLY A 38 7.97 -6.51 9.29
CA GLY A 38 7.85 -5.95 10.64
C GLY A 38 8.21 -4.46 10.75
N ARG A 39 8.39 -3.77 9.61
CA ARG A 39 8.72 -2.34 9.55
C ARG A 39 7.78 -1.60 8.60
N ILE A 40 7.59 -0.32 8.90
CA ILE A 40 6.82 0.60 8.07
C ILE A 40 7.80 1.57 7.41
N HIS A 41 7.92 1.49 6.09
CA HIS A 41 8.69 2.42 5.27
C HIS A 41 7.76 3.45 4.67
N ALA A 42 7.90 4.71 5.04
CA ALA A 42 7.11 5.80 4.47
C ALA A 42 7.76 6.34 3.20
N LEU A 43 6.96 6.51 2.14
CA LEU A 43 7.35 7.22 0.92
C LEU A 43 6.56 8.53 0.85
N VAL A 44 7.26 9.64 1.06
CA VAL A 44 6.67 10.97 1.26
C VAL A 44 7.04 11.92 0.13
N GLY A 45 6.16 12.83 -0.22
CA GLY A 45 6.41 13.89 -1.20
C GLY A 45 5.13 14.53 -1.69
N GLU A 46 5.24 15.64 -2.43
CA GLU A 46 4.10 16.34 -3.00
C GLU A 46 3.32 15.50 -4.02
N SER A 47 2.10 15.93 -4.35
CA SER A 47 1.33 15.33 -5.46
C SER A 47 2.12 15.40 -6.76
N GLY A 48 2.12 14.32 -7.53
CA GLY A 48 2.89 14.24 -8.78
C GLY A 48 4.37 13.90 -8.62
N SER A 49 4.92 13.70 -7.42
CA SER A 49 6.33 13.34 -7.21
C SER A 49 6.72 11.93 -7.69
N GLY A 50 5.74 11.06 -8.05
CA GLY A 50 5.99 9.71 -8.55
C GLY A 50 5.67 8.58 -7.59
N LYS A 51 5.16 8.86 -6.36
CA LYS A 51 4.86 7.86 -5.32
C LYS A 51 3.89 6.78 -5.80
N SER A 52 2.71 7.18 -6.29
CA SER A 52 1.70 6.23 -6.77
C SER A 52 2.15 5.48 -8.03
N VAL A 53 3.01 6.08 -8.86
CA VAL A 53 3.63 5.36 -9.98
C VAL A 53 4.57 4.27 -9.47
N THR A 54 5.31 4.54 -8.40
CA THR A 54 6.18 3.55 -7.75
C THR A 54 5.35 2.41 -7.15
N SER A 55 4.26 2.70 -6.42
CA SER A 55 3.36 1.69 -5.86
C SER A 55 2.71 0.82 -6.93
N LEU A 56 2.17 1.42 -7.99
CA LEU A 56 1.57 0.71 -9.11
C LEU A 56 2.60 -0.13 -9.88
N THR A 57 3.86 0.30 -9.95
CA THR A 57 4.93 -0.50 -10.56
C THR A 57 5.23 -1.74 -9.72
N ILE A 58 5.31 -1.61 -8.39
CA ILE A 58 5.48 -2.74 -7.46
C ILE A 58 4.35 -3.76 -7.65
N MET A 59 3.11 -3.29 -7.78
CA MET A 59 1.92 -4.12 -7.98
C MET A 59 1.76 -4.63 -9.42
N ASN A 60 2.64 -4.17 -10.35
CA ASN A 60 2.54 -4.48 -11.77
C ASN A 60 1.19 -4.04 -12.40
N LEU A 61 0.72 -2.87 -11.98
CA LEU A 61 -0.54 -2.24 -12.36
C LEU A 61 -0.33 -0.92 -13.13
N LEU A 62 0.83 -0.72 -13.76
CA LEU A 62 1.04 0.47 -14.59
C LEU A 62 0.00 0.54 -15.71
N ALA A 63 -0.50 1.74 -15.98
CA ALA A 63 -1.36 2.00 -17.14
C ALA A 63 -0.66 1.63 -18.45
N GLY A 64 -1.43 1.30 -19.49
CA GLY A 64 -0.89 0.75 -20.75
C GLY A 64 0.06 1.68 -21.51
N ASN A 65 0.04 3.01 -21.20
CA ASN A 65 0.98 3.99 -21.74
C ASN A 65 2.22 4.19 -20.85
N GLY A 66 2.31 3.51 -19.68
CA GLY A 66 3.46 3.52 -18.79
C GLY A 66 4.39 2.34 -19.05
N LYS A 67 5.71 2.56 -18.98
CA LYS A 67 6.73 1.52 -19.18
C LYS A 67 7.84 1.66 -18.14
N VAL A 68 8.28 0.52 -17.59
CA VAL A 68 9.55 0.44 -16.88
C VAL A 68 10.67 0.44 -17.91
N ILE A 69 11.53 1.43 -17.87
CA ILE A 69 12.66 1.62 -18.81
C ILE A 69 13.88 0.88 -18.30
N SER A 70 14.15 0.95 -17.00
CA SER A 70 15.26 0.25 -16.35
C SER A 70 14.97 0.03 -14.87
N GLY A 71 15.85 -0.73 -14.21
CA GLY A 71 15.68 -1.14 -12.82
C GLY A 71 14.84 -2.39 -12.67
N ASP A 72 14.56 -2.75 -11.43
CA ASP A 72 13.77 -3.94 -11.09
C ASP A 72 13.02 -3.75 -9.77
N VAL A 73 11.99 -4.56 -9.58
CA VAL A 73 11.31 -4.76 -8.29
C VAL A 73 11.48 -6.23 -7.93
N THR A 74 12.05 -6.50 -6.76
CA THR A 74 12.36 -7.87 -6.34
C THR A 74 11.74 -8.21 -5.00
N LEU A 75 11.28 -9.45 -4.86
CA LEU A 75 10.94 -10.07 -3.58
C LEU A 75 11.80 -11.31 -3.43
N ASN A 76 12.62 -11.38 -2.37
CA ASN A 76 13.58 -12.48 -2.18
C ASN A 76 14.47 -12.71 -3.41
N GLU A 77 15.04 -11.64 -3.95
CA GLU A 77 15.87 -11.60 -5.15
C GLU A 77 15.15 -12.06 -6.45
N LYS A 78 13.87 -12.47 -6.38
CA LYS A 78 13.06 -12.79 -7.56
C LYS A 78 12.43 -11.53 -8.13
N SER A 79 12.64 -11.26 -9.42
CA SER A 79 12.05 -10.12 -10.11
C SER A 79 10.53 -10.26 -10.21
N LEU A 80 9.80 -9.26 -9.72
CA LEU A 80 8.34 -9.19 -9.82
C LEU A 80 7.88 -8.75 -11.21
N LEU A 81 8.70 -7.95 -11.90
CA LEU A 81 8.39 -7.44 -13.23
C LEU A 81 8.39 -8.55 -14.29
N LYS A 82 9.17 -9.63 -14.06
CA LYS A 82 9.33 -10.76 -14.99
C LYS A 82 8.42 -11.94 -14.68
N LEU A 83 7.53 -11.85 -13.71
CA LEU A 83 6.61 -12.93 -13.34
C LEU A 83 5.62 -13.25 -14.46
N SER A 84 5.37 -14.53 -14.68
CA SER A 84 4.28 -15.01 -15.53
C SER A 84 2.91 -14.64 -14.94
N GLY A 85 1.86 -14.63 -15.75
CA GLY A 85 0.51 -14.34 -15.28
C GLY A 85 0.01 -15.30 -14.18
N LYS A 86 0.50 -16.55 -14.16
CA LYS A 86 0.19 -17.52 -13.08
C LYS A 86 0.88 -17.14 -11.78
N GLU A 87 2.17 -16.79 -11.83
CA GLU A 87 2.94 -16.37 -10.65
C GLU A 87 2.40 -15.06 -10.06
N LYS A 88 2.04 -14.09 -10.92
CA LYS A 88 1.39 -12.84 -10.48
C LYS A 88 0.11 -13.10 -9.69
N ARG A 89 -0.78 -13.97 -10.21
CA ARG A 89 -2.03 -14.34 -9.51
C ARG A 89 -1.81 -15.07 -8.18
N GLN A 90 -0.67 -15.73 -8.01
CA GLN A 90 -0.32 -16.39 -6.75
C GLN A 90 0.31 -15.44 -5.74
N LEU A 91 0.97 -14.37 -6.21
CA LEU A 91 1.70 -13.44 -5.37
C LEU A 91 0.81 -12.28 -4.89
N TYR A 92 0.14 -11.61 -5.84
CA TYR A 92 -0.69 -10.45 -5.54
C TYR A 92 -2.04 -10.87 -4.95
N GLY A 93 -2.41 -10.22 -3.85
CA GLY A 93 -3.57 -10.57 -3.04
C GLY A 93 -3.30 -11.62 -1.97
N ASP A 94 -2.24 -12.44 -2.09
CA ASP A 94 -1.82 -13.42 -1.08
C ASP A 94 -0.63 -12.90 -0.27
N ARG A 95 0.52 -12.69 -0.92
CA ARG A 95 1.75 -12.22 -0.25
C ARG A 95 1.94 -10.71 -0.28
N ILE A 96 1.43 -10.03 -1.30
CA ILE A 96 1.48 -8.57 -1.42
C ILE A 96 0.06 -8.06 -1.59
N GLY A 97 -0.43 -7.32 -0.57
CA GLY A 97 -1.71 -6.62 -0.59
C GLY A 97 -1.54 -5.16 -0.99
N MET A 98 -2.63 -4.51 -1.43
CA MET A 98 -2.65 -3.09 -1.73
C MET A 98 -3.91 -2.41 -1.18
N ILE A 99 -3.72 -1.23 -0.61
CA ILE A 99 -4.77 -0.26 -0.30
C ILE A 99 -4.60 0.88 -1.31
N PHE A 100 -5.64 1.11 -2.12
CA PHE A 100 -5.63 2.15 -3.15
C PHE A 100 -6.05 3.50 -2.57
N GLN A 101 -5.64 4.59 -3.21
CA GLN A 101 -5.99 5.96 -2.84
C GLN A 101 -7.50 6.23 -2.95
N ASP A 102 -8.15 5.71 -4.01
CA ASP A 102 -9.60 5.85 -4.21
C ASP A 102 -10.31 4.51 -3.95
N PRO A 103 -10.99 4.37 -2.79
CA PRO A 103 -11.69 3.14 -2.45
C PRO A 103 -12.93 2.90 -3.32
N THR A 104 -13.54 3.96 -3.85
CA THR A 104 -14.74 3.82 -4.67
C THR A 104 -14.43 3.34 -6.08
N ALA A 105 -13.27 3.71 -6.60
CA ALA A 105 -12.77 3.19 -7.86
C ALA A 105 -12.18 1.77 -7.73
N ALA A 106 -11.67 1.41 -6.54
CA ALA A 106 -11.05 0.11 -6.29
C ALA A 106 -12.06 -1.02 -6.05
N LEU A 107 -13.22 -0.72 -5.49
CA LEU A 107 -14.27 -1.70 -5.19
C LEU A 107 -15.23 -1.82 -6.37
N ASP A 108 -15.37 -3.03 -6.95
CA ASP A 108 -16.31 -3.25 -8.04
C ASP A 108 -17.77 -3.02 -7.55
N PRO A 109 -18.49 -2.01 -8.10
CA PRO A 109 -19.81 -1.63 -7.64
C PRO A 109 -20.91 -2.68 -7.91
N LEU A 110 -20.64 -3.68 -8.73
CA LEU A 110 -21.59 -4.75 -9.05
C LEU A 110 -21.66 -5.82 -7.97
N PHE A 111 -20.59 -6.00 -7.20
CA PHE A 111 -20.49 -7.03 -6.16
C PHE A 111 -20.85 -6.48 -4.78
N THR A 112 -21.40 -7.36 -3.93
CA THR A 112 -21.59 -7.05 -2.52
C THR A 112 -20.26 -7.11 -1.76
N VAL A 113 -20.19 -6.47 -0.59
CA VAL A 113 -19.04 -6.56 0.32
C VAL A 113 -18.68 -8.02 0.62
N GLU A 114 -19.67 -8.89 0.84
CA GLU A 114 -19.45 -10.33 1.01
C GLU A 114 -18.74 -10.95 -0.20
N GLN A 115 -19.21 -10.67 -1.40
CA GLN A 115 -18.62 -11.24 -2.62
C GLN A 115 -17.16 -10.79 -2.79
N LEU A 116 -16.88 -9.51 -2.57
CA LEU A 116 -15.52 -8.95 -2.66
C LEU A 116 -14.56 -9.61 -1.67
N LEU A 117 -14.97 -9.78 -0.41
CA LEU A 117 -14.15 -10.44 0.62
C LEU A 117 -13.99 -11.94 0.34
N LEU A 118 -15.07 -12.64 -0.01
CA LEU A 118 -15.03 -14.09 -0.18
C LEU A 118 -14.26 -14.52 -1.43
N GLU A 119 -14.21 -13.69 -2.48
CA GLU A 119 -13.47 -14.02 -3.71
C GLU A 119 -12.00 -14.26 -3.41
N GLY A 120 -11.33 -13.30 -2.74
CA GLY A 120 -9.92 -13.41 -2.35
C GLY A 120 -9.66 -14.61 -1.45
N LEU A 121 -10.37 -14.69 -0.33
CA LEU A 121 -10.21 -15.74 0.68
C LEU A 121 -10.37 -17.16 0.12
N ARG A 122 -11.37 -17.38 -0.71
CA ARG A 122 -11.61 -18.70 -1.32
C ARG A 122 -10.61 -19.07 -2.39
N LYS A 123 -10.17 -18.07 -3.18
CA LYS A 123 -9.25 -18.27 -4.28
C LYS A 123 -7.82 -18.58 -3.80
N HIS A 124 -7.35 -17.87 -2.79
CA HIS A 124 -5.98 -17.96 -2.31
C HIS A 124 -5.81 -18.97 -1.14
N HIS A 125 -6.74 -18.98 -0.18
CA HIS A 125 -6.58 -19.81 1.03
C HIS A 125 -7.35 -21.13 1.02
N ARG A 126 -8.04 -21.48 -0.09
CA ARG A 126 -8.81 -22.73 -0.24
C ARG A 126 -9.83 -22.96 0.89
N MET A 127 -10.35 -21.90 1.46
CA MET A 127 -11.32 -21.95 2.56
C MET A 127 -12.69 -22.46 2.08
N SER A 128 -13.40 -23.19 2.96
CA SER A 128 -14.84 -23.43 2.75
C SER A 128 -15.60 -22.09 2.80
N LYS A 129 -16.80 -22.05 2.21
CA LYS A 129 -17.63 -20.83 2.24
C LYS A 129 -17.89 -20.33 3.66
N LYS A 130 -18.09 -21.25 4.63
CA LYS A 130 -18.32 -20.91 6.03
C LYS A 130 -17.09 -20.26 6.66
N GLN A 131 -15.91 -20.88 6.51
CA GLN A 131 -14.65 -20.34 7.04
C GLN A 131 -14.31 -18.97 6.43
N ALA A 132 -14.45 -18.83 5.13
CA ALA A 132 -14.20 -17.54 4.46
C ALA A 132 -15.17 -16.44 4.95
N ARG A 133 -16.44 -16.80 5.20
CA ARG A 133 -17.42 -15.85 5.74
C ARG A 133 -17.10 -15.43 7.18
N GLU A 134 -16.66 -16.34 8.02
CA GLU A 134 -16.22 -16.04 9.40
C GLU A 134 -14.99 -15.12 9.38
N ALA A 135 -13.97 -15.42 8.56
CA ALA A 135 -12.80 -14.57 8.40
C ALA A 135 -13.14 -13.17 7.87
N ALA A 136 -14.06 -13.09 6.90
CA ALA A 136 -14.55 -11.82 6.37
C ALA A 136 -15.25 -10.97 7.44
N LEU A 137 -16.12 -11.58 8.25
CA LEU A 137 -16.78 -10.87 9.37
C LEU A 137 -15.77 -10.38 10.41
N GLU A 138 -14.77 -11.19 10.73
CA GLU A 138 -13.69 -10.80 11.64
C GLU A 138 -12.92 -9.59 11.11
N SER A 139 -12.55 -9.59 9.83
CA SER A 139 -11.85 -8.47 9.20
C SER A 139 -12.67 -7.18 9.20
N LEU A 140 -14.00 -7.25 9.00
CA LEU A 140 -14.88 -6.08 9.10
C LEU A 140 -15.01 -5.57 10.54
N ARG A 141 -15.01 -6.47 11.54
CA ARG A 141 -15.03 -6.08 12.96
C ARG A 141 -13.74 -5.38 13.38
N MET A 142 -12.58 -5.87 12.91
CA MET A 142 -11.28 -5.22 13.16
C MET A 142 -11.25 -3.78 12.65
N MET A 143 -11.96 -3.49 11.56
CA MET A 143 -12.10 -2.12 11.03
C MET A 143 -13.22 -1.31 11.73
N ASN A 144 -13.73 -1.75 12.87
CA ASN A 144 -14.80 -1.08 13.63
C ASN A 144 -16.04 -0.74 12.77
N LEU A 145 -16.35 -1.58 11.79
CA LEU A 145 -17.56 -1.46 10.98
C LEU A 145 -18.76 -2.03 11.75
N ARG A 146 -19.79 -1.19 11.96
CA ARG A 146 -21.02 -1.61 12.66
C ARG A 146 -21.82 -2.57 11.82
N ASP A 147 -22.50 -3.50 12.47
CA ASP A 147 -23.40 -4.49 11.87
C ASP A 147 -22.79 -5.18 10.63
N PRO A 148 -21.62 -5.87 10.79
CA PRO A 148 -20.89 -6.43 9.66
C PRO A 148 -21.71 -7.45 8.86
N GLU A 149 -22.65 -8.16 9.46
CA GLU A 149 -23.59 -9.07 8.79
C GLU A 149 -24.49 -8.34 7.79
N GLU A 150 -25.02 -7.18 8.13
CA GLU A 150 -25.82 -6.35 7.24
C GLU A 150 -24.94 -5.63 6.22
N LEU A 151 -23.75 -5.18 6.65
CA LEU A 151 -22.79 -4.55 5.75
C LEU A 151 -22.36 -5.49 4.61
N MET A 152 -22.19 -6.77 4.87
CA MET A 152 -21.84 -7.77 3.85
C MET A 152 -22.85 -7.88 2.72
N LYS A 153 -24.11 -7.53 2.96
CA LYS A 153 -25.17 -7.56 1.94
C LYS A 153 -25.16 -6.34 1.04
N LYS A 154 -24.55 -5.24 1.47
CA LYS A 154 -24.51 -3.97 0.73
C LYS A 154 -23.47 -4.00 -0.38
N LYS A 155 -23.69 -3.12 -1.35
CA LYS A 155 -22.75 -2.83 -2.43
C LYS A 155 -22.00 -1.54 -2.14
N PRO A 156 -20.79 -1.32 -2.75
CA PRO A 156 -19.99 -0.13 -2.49
C PRO A 156 -20.73 1.20 -2.61
N TYR A 157 -21.61 1.35 -3.59
CA TYR A 157 -22.37 2.61 -3.78
C TYR A 157 -23.42 2.88 -2.68
N GLU A 158 -23.73 1.91 -1.81
CA GLU A 158 -24.60 2.08 -0.65
C GLU A 158 -23.84 2.47 0.62
N LEU A 159 -22.51 2.65 0.51
CA LEU A 159 -21.60 2.96 1.62
C LEU A 159 -21.11 4.41 1.53
N SER A 160 -20.79 5.00 2.67
CA SER A 160 -20.02 6.26 2.67
C SER A 160 -18.58 6.02 2.22
N GLY A 161 -17.88 7.08 1.78
CA GLY A 161 -16.47 6.98 1.37
C GLY A 161 -15.57 6.38 2.45
N GLY A 162 -15.73 6.80 3.71
CA GLY A 162 -14.99 6.22 4.82
C GLY A 162 -15.34 4.75 5.12
N MET A 163 -16.57 4.30 4.83
CA MET A 163 -16.93 2.88 4.91
C MET A 163 -16.30 2.08 3.78
N CYS A 164 -16.30 2.60 2.55
CA CYS A 164 -15.60 1.98 1.41
C CYS A 164 -14.11 1.82 1.70
N GLN A 165 -13.48 2.85 2.28
CA GLN A 165 -12.06 2.81 2.67
C GLN A 165 -11.80 1.69 3.67
N ARG A 166 -12.59 1.60 4.74
CA ARG A 166 -12.44 0.54 5.76
C ARG A 166 -12.74 -0.86 5.20
N VAL A 167 -13.70 -0.99 4.31
CA VAL A 167 -13.98 -2.26 3.60
C VAL A 167 -12.79 -2.65 2.72
N MET A 168 -12.20 -1.72 1.97
CA MET A 168 -11.01 -1.99 1.15
C MET A 168 -9.82 -2.43 2.02
N ILE A 169 -9.59 -1.78 3.15
CA ILE A 169 -8.55 -2.18 4.11
C ILE A 169 -8.85 -3.57 4.68
N ALA A 170 -10.11 -3.85 5.07
CA ALA A 170 -10.53 -5.16 5.54
C ALA A 170 -10.26 -6.26 4.50
N ILE A 171 -10.52 -6.00 3.21
CA ILE A 171 -10.22 -6.92 2.12
C ILE A 171 -8.71 -7.20 2.04
N ALA A 172 -7.88 -6.14 2.01
CA ALA A 172 -6.43 -6.28 1.92
C ALA A 172 -5.86 -7.06 3.12
N MET A 173 -6.34 -6.77 4.33
CA MET A 173 -5.85 -7.37 5.57
C MET A 173 -6.38 -8.80 5.82
N SER A 174 -7.59 -9.12 5.31
CA SER A 174 -8.17 -10.48 5.44
C SER A 174 -7.29 -11.56 4.82
N MET A 175 -6.48 -11.18 3.85
CA MET A 175 -5.54 -12.07 3.16
C MET A 175 -4.27 -12.37 3.96
N LYS A 176 -4.00 -11.62 5.07
CA LYS A 176 -2.78 -11.72 5.89
C LYS A 176 -1.50 -11.67 5.05
N PRO A 177 -1.31 -10.61 4.26
CA PRO A 177 -0.18 -10.54 3.35
C PRO A 177 1.14 -10.38 4.12
N ASP A 178 2.27 -10.74 3.48
CA ASP A 178 3.62 -10.48 4.00
C ASP A 178 4.01 -9.01 3.86
N TYR A 179 3.48 -8.35 2.81
CA TYR A 179 3.71 -6.94 2.49
C TYR A 179 2.41 -6.23 2.14
N LEU A 180 2.27 -5.00 2.61
CA LEU A 180 1.16 -4.11 2.30
C LEU A 180 1.68 -2.84 1.63
N ILE A 181 1.14 -2.52 0.46
CA ILE A 181 1.37 -1.24 -0.20
C ILE A 181 0.14 -0.37 0.09
N ALA A 182 0.30 0.67 0.89
CA ALA A 182 -0.79 1.55 1.32
C ALA A 182 -0.60 2.92 0.65
N ASP A 183 -1.35 3.20 -0.41
CA ASP A 183 -1.27 4.44 -1.18
C ASP A 183 -2.33 5.42 -0.66
N GLU A 184 -1.90 6.39 0.13
CA GLU A 184 -2.74 7.40 0.82
C GLU A 184 -3.97 6.78 1.54
N PRO A 185 -3.78 5.79 2.42
CA PRO A 185 -4.86 4.94 2.92
C PRO A 185 -5.86 5.66 3.82
N THR A 186 -5.60 6.89 4.24
CA THR A 186 -6.41 7.62 5.23
C THR A 186 -6.93 8.97 4.73
N THR A 187 -6.64 9.36 3.50
CA THR A 187 -6.96 10.70 2.95
C THR A 187 -8.48 11.03 2.97
N ALA A 188 -9.34 10.02 2.84
CA ALA A 188 -10.81 10.19 2.82
C ALA A 188 -11.49 9.97 4.19
N LEU A 189 -10.72 9.94 5.29
CA LEU A 189 -11.21 9.61 6.63
C LEU A 189 -11.20 10.82 7.56
N ASP A 190 -12.14 10.83 8.51
CA ASP A 190 -12.06 11.75 9.65
C ASP A 190 -10.90 11.39 10.59
N VAL A 191 -10.42 12.36 11.36
CA VAL A 191 -9.22 12.23 12.22
C VAL A 191 -9.30 11.03 13.18
N THR A 192 -10.49 10.75 13.73
CA THR A 192 -10.69 9.66 14.69
C THR A 192 -10.50 8.30 14.01
N VAL A 193 -11.12 8.14 12.84
CA VAL A 193 -11.03 6.90 12.05
C VAL A 193 -9.63 6.73 11.46
N GLN A 194 -9.02 7.83 11.01
CA GLN A 194 -7.63 7.82 10.55
C GLN A 194 -6.70 7.26 11.63
N LYS A 195 -6.77 7.80 12.86
CA LYS A 195 -5.94 7.33 13.97
C LYS A 195 -6.14 5.85 14.28
N GLN A 196 -7.39 5.37 14.28
CA GLN A 196 -7.68 3.95 14.49
C GLN A 196 -7.02 3.05 13.42
N ILE A 197 -7.12 3.44 12.15
CA ILE A 197 -6.54 2.65 11.05
C ILE A 197 -5.01 2.66 11.10
N LEU A 198 -4.41 3.80 11.43
CA LEU A 198 -2.96 3.91 11.59
C LEU A 198 -2.47 2.99 12.72
N GLU A 199 -3.16 2.98 13.86
CA GLU A 199 -2.86 2.09 14.98
C GLU A 199 -3.00 0.61 14.57
N GLU A 200 -4.05 0.23 13.83
CA GLU A 200 -4.23 -1.14 13.34
C GLU A 200 -3.10 -1.56 12.40
N ILE A 201 -2.73 -0.72 11.43
CA ILE A 201 -1.61 -1.00 10.52
C ILE A 201 -0.30 -1.14 11.31
N TYR A 202 -0.06 -0.26 12.28
CA TYR A 202 1.11 -0.32 13.16
C TYR A 202 1.15 -1.63 13.96
N GLN A 203 0.06 -2.00 14.63
CA GLN A 203 -0.02 -3.23 15.42
C GLN A 203 0.17 -4.48 14.55
N LEU A 204 -0.44 -4.52 13.37
CA LEU A 204 -0.28 -5.63 12.44
C LEU A 204 1.16 -5.74 11.91
N SER A 205 1.81 -4.60 11.63
CA SER A 205 3.22 -4.59 11.26
C SER A 205 4.07 -5.27 12.34
N ARG A 206 3.84 -4.95 13.62
CA ARG A 206 4.63 -5.49 14.73
C ARG A 206 4.28 -6.95 15.07
N LYS A 207 2.99 -7.26 15.20
CA LYS A 207 2.51 -8.58 15.68
C LYS A 207 2.58 -9.66 14.60
N GLU A 208 2.19 -9.32 13.37
CA GLU A 208 2.13 -10.28 12.26
C GLU A 208 3.38 -10.20 11.37
N ASN A 209 4.38 -9.40 11.75
CA ASN A 209 5.60 -9.20 10.97
C ASN A 209 5.32 -8.74 9.53
N LEU A 210 4.31 -7.85 9.36
CA LEU A 210 3.91 -7.27 8.08
C LEU A 210 4.87 -6.17 7.68
N GLY A 211 5.47 -6.24 6.48
CA GLY A 211 6.22 -5.13 5.88
C GLY A 211 5.26 -4.15 5.21
N VAL A 212 5.37 -2.86 5.51
CA VAL A 212 4.45 -1.84 4.96
C VAL A 212 5.23 -0.79 4.16
N LEU A 213 4.83 -0.56 2.91
CA LEU A 213 5.16 0.68 2.19
C LEU A 213 3.97 1.63 2.34
N PHE A 214 4.16 2.67 3.14
CA PHE A 214 3.13 3.65 3.45
C PHE A 214 3.37 4.93 2.66
N ILE A 215 2.49 5.24 1.72
CA ILE A 215 2.60 6.42 0.86
C ILE A 215 1.67 7.50 1.40
N THR A 216 2.22 8.68 1.65
CA THR A 216 1.46 9.83 2.13
C THR A 216 2.18 11.14 1.80
N HIS A 217 1.46 12.24 1.91
CA HIS A 217 2.01 13.60 1.94
C HIS A 217 1.97 14.20 3.36
N ASP A 218 1.41 13.46 4.34
CA ASP A 218 1.23 13.92 5.73
C ASP A 218 2.42 13.45 6.59
N LEU A 219 3.31 14.38 6.92
CA LEU A 219 4.46 14.14 7.79
C LEU A 219 4.07 13.86 9.25
N GLY A 220 2.92 14.36 9.72
CA GLY A 220 2.41 14.05 11.05
C GLY A 220 2.11 12.56 11.20
N VAL A 221 1.46 11.97 10.19
CA VAL A 221 1.23 10.52 10.12
C VAL A 221 2.55 9.74 10.08
N VAL A 222 3.52 10.21 9.30
CA VAL A 222 4.83 9.56 9.18
C VAL A 222 5.56 9.52 10.52
N ALA A 223 5.55 10.64 11.27
CA ALA A 223 6.17 10.72 12.59
C ALA A 223 5.55 9.74 13.60
N GLU A 224 4.26 9.42 13.45
CA GLU A 224 3.52 8.55 14.38
C GLU A 224 3.80 7.05 14.13
N ILE A 225 3.91 6.62 12.86
CA ILE A 225 3.89 5.18 12.55
C ILE A 225 5.14 4.64 11.85
N ALA A 226 5.92 5.47 11.16
CA ALA A 226 6.99 4.98 10.29
C ALA A 226 8.29 4.67 11.04
N ASP A 227 9.07 3.74 10.49
CA ASP A 227 10.42 3.42 10.94
C ASP A 227 11.48 4.06 10.03
N ASP A 228 11.27 3.90 8.72
CA ASP A 228 12.16 4.39 7.67
C ASP A 228 11.37 5.35 6.76
N VAL A 229 12.02 6.37 6.24
CA VAL A 229 11.39 7.39 5.38
C VAL A 229 12.23 7.62 4.14
N SER A 230 11.57 7.67 2.98
CA SER A 230 12.13 8.18 1.74
C SER A 230 11.36 9.42 1.30
N ILE A 231 12.04 10.53 1.08
CA ILE A 231 11.47 11.77 0.57
C ILE A 231 11.62 11.80 -0.94
N MET A 232 10.50 11.88 -1.64
CA MET A 232 10.44 11.84 -3.10
C MET A 232 10.04 13.19 -3.68
N LYS A 233 10.81 13.67 -4.65
CA LYS A 233 10.56 14.91 -5.39
C LYS A 233 10.88 14.73 -6.87
N ASP A 234 10.01 15.20 -7.74
CA ASP A 234 10.22 15.24 -9.22
C ASP A 234 10.67 13.88 -9.82
N GLY A 235 10.19 12.78 -9.26
CA GLY A 235 10.50 11.42 -9.69
C GLY A 235 11.72 10.79 -9.02
N GLU A 236 12.40 11.47 -8.12
CA GLU A 236 13.66 11.02 -7.48
C GLU A 236 13.51 10.95 -5.96
N ILE A 237 14.22 10.00 -5.32
CA ILE A 237 14.40 10.03 -3.87
C ILE A 237 15.53 11.00 -3.57
N VAL A 238 15.19 12.13 -2.93
CA VAL A 238 16.13 13.20 -2.60
C VAL A 238 16.77 13.03 -1.23
N GLU A 239 16.11 12.29 -0.33
CA GLU A 239 16.63 11.96 1.00
C GLU A 239 15.97 10.67 1.51
N ASN A 240 16.72 9.85 2.24
CA ASN A 240 16.23 8.67 2.93
C ASN A 240 16.96 8.47 4.25
N GLY A 241 16.27 7.90 5.22
CA GLY A 241 16.82 7.61 6.54
C GLY A 241 15.75 7.06 7.47
N THR A 242 16.10 6.93 8.75
CA THR A 242 15.13 6.66 9.80
C THR A 242 14.21 7.89 10.02
N VAL A 243 13.05 7.68 10.63
CA VAL A 243 12.18 8.81 11.04
C VAL A 243 12.97 9.84 11.84
N GLU A 244 13.79 9.40 12.81
CA GLU A 244 14.58 10.28 13.66
C GLU A 244 15.57 11.13 12.84
N GLU A 245 16.30 10.53 11.89
CA GLU A 245 17.23 11.24 11.01
C GLU A 245 16.53 12.29 10.15
N ILE A 246 15.40 11.93 9.55
CA ILE A 246 14.65 12.83 8.65
C ILE A 246 14.01 14.00 9.42
N PHE A 247 13.45 13.75 10.61
CA PHE A 247 12.75 14.80 11.37
C PHE A 247 13.68 15.71 12.16
N TYR A 248 14.75 15.19 12.74
CA TYR A 248 15.65 15.98 13.59
C TYR A 248 16.94 16.42 12.91
N HIS A 249 17.37 15.72 11.85
CA HIS A 249 18.64 15.99 11.17
C HIS A 249 18.50 16.03 9.64
N PRO A 250 17.47 16.69 9.06
CA PRO A 250 17.25 16.74 7.62
C PRO A 250 18.44 17.40 6.91
N GLN A 251 18.94 16.76 5.86
CA GLN A 251 20.07 17.27 5.09
C GLN A 251 19.60 18.04 3.85
N HIS A 252 18.63 17.49 3.12
CA HIS A 252 18.17 18.05 1.86
C HIS A 252 17.27 19.29 2.07
N SER A 253 17.47 20.33 1.27
CA SER A 253 16.71 21.59 1.38
C SER A 253 15.22 21.43 1.18
N TYR A 254 14.78 20.47 0.37
CA TYR A 254 13.37 20.16 0.16
C TYR A 254 12.75 19.50 1.40
N THR A 255 13.44 18.57 2.06
CA THR A 255 13.01 17.95 3.31
C THR A 255 12.79 18.99 4.40
N LYS A 256 13.73 19.93 4.55
CA LYS A 256 13.62 21.06 5.48
C LYS A 256 12.36 21.89 5.22
N LYS A 257 12.11 22.24 3.95
CA LYS A 257 10.89 22.98 3.57
C LYS A 257 9.60 22.22 3.85
N LEU A 258 9.59 20.89 3.66
CA LEU A 258 8.42 20.09 3.97
C LEU A 258 8.14 20.05 5.48
N LEU A 259 9.18 19.95 6.31
CA LEU A 259 9.07 19.95 7.76
C LEU A 259 8.63 21.32 8.29
N ASP A 260 9.22 22.41 7.78
CA ASP A 260 8.85 23.79 8.14
C ASP A 260 7.39 24.15 7.82
N ALA A 261 6.76 23.43 6.89
CA ALA A 261 5.36 23.65 6.54
C ALA A 261 4.37 22.91 7.45
N VAL A 262 4.84 21.99 8.29
CA VAL A 262 4.02 21.15 9.19
C VAL A 262 4.20 21.55 10.65
N LEU A 263 5.37 22.11 11.00
CA LEU A 263 5.69 22.62 12.35
C LEU A 263 5.33 24.11 12.47
#